data_c9bb33c022563ac4956e64cee155dc57
#
_entry.id   c9bb33c022563ac4956e64cee155dc57
#
_cell.length_a   1.000
_cell.length_b   1.000
_cell.length_c   1.000
_cell.angle_alpha   90.00
_cell.angle_beta   90.00
_cell.angle_gamma   90.00
#
_symmetry.space_group_name_H-M   'P 1'
#
loop_
_entity.id
_entity.type
_entity.pdbx_description
1 polymer ?
#
loop_
_entity_poly.entity_id
_entity_poly.type
_entity_poly.pdbx_seq_one_letter_code
_entity_poly.pdbx_strand_id
1 'polypeptide(L)'
;MSKTSATYDRIMTIALTGTTGGIGGAVLQKLGGSHVLIGRDAAVLADGHEHREAAYGQARMTAALAGVDTLFFVSGRESATRLDEHLAVVDSAVSAGVERIVYLSFLGAAPDSTFTLGRHHYFTEQAIRDTGIAFTFLRDSLYQDYLPFMTGEDGVIRGPAGEGRLSAVARDDVAEVAAQVLRAAGDGTHDGVAYDVTGPEALTLAEVATQLQAASGRPVSFHDETEAEAYDSRSRFNAPPFEVEGWVTSYQSIGAGEMARVSDDVERVIGRPASTFRQFLAAHPESYAHLRAR
;
A
#
# COMPACT_ATOMS: atom_id res chain seq x y z
N MET A 1 -22.94 6.30 47.71
CA MET A 1 -23.20 7.15 46.53
C MET A 1 -22.18 6.74 45.47
N SER A 2 -22.55 5.82 44.59
CA SER A 2 -21.71 5.35 43.48
C SER A 2 -21.72 6.40 42.36
N LYS A 3 -20.58 6.99 42.06
CA LYS A 3 -20.43 7.81 40.86
C LYS A 3 -20.24 6.88 39.67
N THR A 4 -21.30 6.62 38.95
CA THR A 4 -21.26 6.05 37.59
C THR A 4 -20.59 7.08 36.71
N SER A 5 -19.32 6.86 36.39
CA SER A 5 -18.63 7.58 35.33
C SER A 5 -19.27 7.18 34.01
N ALA A 6 -20.06 8.06 33.45
CA ALA A 6 -20.49 7.93 32.06
C ALA A 6 -19.25 8.20 31.20
N THR A 7 -18.62 7.14 30.71
CA THR A 7 -17.72 7.22 29.58
C THR A 7 -18.57 7.64 28.38
N TYR A 8 -18.56 8.93 28.06
CA TYR A 8 -19.00 9.38 26.74
C TYR A 8 -18.06 8.74 25.73
N ASP A 9 -18.58 7.85 24.88
CA ASP A 9 -17.86 7.37 23.71
C ASP A 9 -17.48 8.60 22.89
N ARG A 10 -16.22 9.02 22.99
CA ARG A 10 -15.66 10.10 22.16
C ARG A 10 -15.68 9.62 20.72
N ILE A 11 -16.45 10.28 19.88
CA ILE A 11 -16.43 10.00 18.44
C ILE A 11 -15.02 10.36 17.93
N MET A 12 -14.29 9.33 17.50
CA MET A 12 -12.94 9.48 16.98
C MET A 12 -12.97 10.12 15.59
N THR A 13 -12.23 11.21 15.42
CA THR A 13 -12.09 11.86 14.12
C THR A 13 -10.96 11.18 13.33
N ILE A 14 -11.34 10.49 12.26
CA ILE A 14 -10.39 9.80 11.36
C ILE A 14 -10.16 10.68 10.14
N ALA A 15 -8.89 10.95 9.83
CA ALA A 15 -8.50 11.54 8.57
C ALA A 15 -7.85 10.50 7.65
N LEU A 16 -8.17 10.56 6.36
CA LEU A 16 -7.58 9.70 5.33
C LEU A 16 -6.84 10.56 4.31
N THR A 17 -5.63 10.13 3.96
CA THR A 17 -4.91 10.63 2.80
C THR A 17 -4.99 9.64 1.63
N GLY A 18 -4.65 10.09 0.42
CA GLY A 18 -4.57 9.20 -0.76
C GLY A 18 -5.89 8.63 -1.24
N THR A 19 -7.04 9.18 -0.84
CA THR A 19 -8.38 8.65 -1.16
C THR A 19 -8.78 8.77 -2.63
N THR A 20 -8.05 9.55 -3.43
CA THR A 20 -8.19 9.60 -4.90
C THR A 20 -7.45 8.46 -5.60
N GLY A 21 -6.61 7.71 -4.88
CA GLY A 21 -5.91 6.52 -5.36
C GLY A 21 -6.68 5.23 -5.10
N GLY A 22 -6.22 4.13 -5.74
CA GLY A 22 -6.90 2.84 -5.66
C GLY A 22 -7.07 2.29 -4.24
N ILE A 23 -6.03 2.34 -3.42
CA ILE A 23 -6.06 1.83 -2.04
C ILE A 23 -6.84 2.76 -1.10
N GLY A 24 -6.50 4.04 -1.07
CA GLY A 24 -7.18 4.99 -0.17
C GLY A 24 -8.67 5.11 -0.45
N GLY A 25 -9.08 5.08 -1.73
CA GLY A 25 -10.48 5.06 -2.14
C GLY A 25 -11.21 3.79 -1.70
N ALA A 26 -10.57 2.62 -1.85
CA ALA A 26 -11.14 1.35 -1.42
C ALA A 26 -11.29 1.28 0.11
N VAL A 27 -10.30 1.78 0.87
CA VAL A 27 -10.38 1.88 2.34
C VAL A 27 -11.54 2.78 2.75
N LEU A 28 -11.66 3.97 2.15
CA LEU A 28 -12.75 4.91 2.43
C LEU A 28 -14.12 4.26 2.22
N GLN A 29 -14.28 3.55 1.11
CA GLN A 29 -15.52 2.86 0.77
C GLN A 29 -15.87 1.76 1.79
N LYS A 30 -14.88 0.97 2.21
CA LYS A 30 -15.08 -0.11 3.20
C LYS A 30 -15.27 0.43 4.62
N LEU A 31 -14.61 1.53 4.97
CA LEU A 31 -14.71 2.11 6.31
C LEU A 31 -16.14 2.62 6.58
N GLY A 32 -16.77 3.24 5.58
CA GLY A 32 -18.11 3.86 5.69
C GLY A 32 -18.10 5.07 6.64
N GLY A 33 -19.25 5.73 6.80
CA GLY A 33 -19.37 6.91 7.66
C GLY A 33 -18.78 8.18 7.03
N SER A 34 -18.66 9.26 7.82
CA SER A 34 -18.11 10.55 7.38
C SER A 34 -16.77 10.79 8.05
N HIS A 35 -15.76 11.17 7.25
CA HIS A 35 -14.38 11.33 7.67
C HIS A 35 -13.79 12.65 7.16
N VAL A 36 -12.60 12.99 7.62
CA VAL A 36 -11.79 14.06 7.05
C VAL A 36 -10.96 13.49 5.90
N LEU A 37 -11.12 14.02 4.69
CA LEU A 37 -10.32 13.64 3.54
C LEU A 37 -9.28 14.73 3.26
N ILE A 38 -8.01 14.34 3.23
CA ILE A 38 -6.90 15.26 2.97
C ILE A 38 -6.30 14.92 1.61
N GLY A 39 -6.30 15.88 0.70
CA GLY A 39 -5.80 15.71 -0.65
C GLY A 39 -5.27 17.01 -1.24
N ARG A 40 -4.59 16.90 -2.38
CA ARG A 40 -4.00 18.04 -3.09
C ARG A 40 -5.03 18.99 -3.73
N ASP A 41 -6.18 18.45 -4.03
CA ASP A 41 -7.30 19.17 -4.63
C ASP A 41 -8.60 18.67 -3.99
N ALA A 42 -9.25 19.55 -3.24
CA ALA A 42 -10.49 19.22 -2.56
C ALA A 42 -11.64 18.91 -3.52
N ALA A 43 -11.60 19.44 -4.75
CA ALA A 43 -12.68 19.26 -5.74
C ALA A 43 -12.77 17.81 -6.28
N VAL A 44 -11.71 16.99 -6.11
CA VAL A 44 -11.69 15.59 -6.55
C VAL A 44 -11.88 14.60 -5.41
N LEU A 45 -12.15 15.09 -4.19
CA LEU A 45 -12.42 14.24 -3.04
C LEU A 45 -13.90 13.81 -3.02
N ALA A 46 -14.15 12.64 -2.44
CA ALA A 46 -15.50 12.06 -2.41
C ALA A 46 -16.48 12.93 -1.59
N ASP A 47 -17.71 13.08 -2.07
CA ASP A 47 -18.78 13.80 -1.39
C ASP A 47 -19.20 13.13 -0.07
N GLY A 48 -19.81 13.90 0.82
CA GLY A 48 -20.29 13.43 2.10
C GLY A 48 -19.25 13.37 3.21
N HIS A 49 -18.05 13.93 2.96
CA HIS A 49 -16.91 14.00 3.87
C HIS A 49 -16.47 15.44 4.08
N GLU A 50 -15.69 15.70 5.14
CA GLU A 50 -15.01 16.97 5.31
C GLU A 50 -13.75 17.00 4.44
N HIS A 51 -13.60 18.00 3.57
CA HIS A 51 -12.47 18.11 2.66
C HIS A 51 -11.47 19.14 3.18
N ARG A 52 -10.19 18.75 3.26
CA ARG A 52 -9.07 19.64 3.64
C ARG A 52 -7.95 19.54 2.60
N GLU A 53 -7.58 20.67 2.05
CA GLU A 53 -6.55 20.72 1.01
C GLU A 53 -5.16 20.81 1.60
N ALA A 54 -4.35 19.76 1.39
CA ALA A 54 -2.92 19.74 1.66
C ALA A 54 -2.22 18.68 0.82
N ALA A 55 -0.98 18.98 0.40
CA ALA A 55 -0.07 17.97 -0.16
C ALA A 55 0.99 17.59 0.88
N TYR A 56 1.57 16.41 0.72
CA TYR A 56 2.72 16.00 1.53
C TYR A 56 3.86 16.99 1.37
N GLY A 57 4.60 17.26 2.43
CA GLY A 57 5.67 18.25 2.45
C GLY A 57 5.21 19.71 2.56
N GLN A 58 3.91 20.00 2.55
CA GLN A 58 3.40 21.36 2.68
C GLN A 58 3.10 21.73 4.15
N ALA A 59 3.47 22.95 4.55
CA ALA A 59 3.21 23.47 5.90
C ALA A 59 1.72 23.48 6.30
N ARG A 60 0.81 23.58 5.31
CA ARG A 60 -0.64 23.51 5.55
C ARG A 60 -1.13 22.14 6.04
N MET A 61 -0.31 21.08 5.97
CA MET A 61 -0.67 19.75 6.45
C MET A 61 -0.98 19.75 7.95
N THR A 62 -0.25 20.51 8.76
CA THR A 62 -0.53 20.67 10.20
C THR A 62 -1.93 21.22 10.44
N ALA A 63 -2.33 22.26 9.70
CA ALA A 63 -3.68 22.83 9.80
C ALA A 63 -4.75 21.86 9.28
N ALA A 64 -4.45 21.08 8.23
CA ALA A 64 -5.36 20.07 7.72
C ALA A 64 -5.57 18.91 8.70
N LEU A 65 -4.63 18.65 9.60
CA LEU A 65 -4.73 17.62 10.64
C LEU A 65 -5.31 18.14 11.97
N ALA A 66 -5.68 19.42 12.08
CA ALA A 66 -6.23 19.97 13.33
C ALA A 66 -7.50 19.23 13.77
N GLY A 67 -7.54 18.75 15.03
CA GLY A 67 -8.67 18.00 15.59
C GLY A 67 -8.85 16.58 15.06
N VAL A 68 -7.85 16.04 14.37
CA VAL A 68 -7.81 14.64 13.92
C VAL A 68 -7.22 13.78 15.04
N ASP A 69 -7.90 12.70 15.43
CA ASP A 69 -7.42 11.75 16.41
C ASP A 69 -6.58 10.65 15.77
N THR A 70 -7.01 10.12 14.62
CA THR A 70 -6.34 9.05 13.89
C THR A 70 -6.11 9.45 12.43
N LEU A 71 -4.87 9.32 11.96
CA LEU A 71 -4.49 9.53 10.57
C LEU A 71 -4.28 8.18 9.87
N PHE A 72 -5.04 7.91 8.80
CA PHE A 72 -4.68 6.89 7.81
C PHE A 72 -3.73 7.51 6.80
N PHE A 73 -2.47 7.15 6.91
CA PHE A 73 -1.39 7.67 6.07
C PHE A 73 -1.06 6.71 4.94
N VAL A 74 -1.59 6.99 3.74
CA VAL A 74 -1.21 6.28 2.52
C VAL A 74 0.13 6.82 2.04
N SER A 75 1.08 5.94 1.75
CA SER A 75 2.40 6.33 1.26
C SER A 75 2.32 7.17 -0.03
N GLY A 76 3.20 8.15 -0.17
CA GLY A 76 3.26 9.04 -1.33
C GLY A 76 3.69 8.29 -2.61
N ARG A 77 3.37 8.90 -3.76
CA ARG A 77 3.86 8.43 -5.06
C ARG A 77 5.38 8.40 -5.11
N GLU A 78 5.92 7.69 -6.07
CA GLU A 78 7.35 7.72 -6.39
C GLU A 78 7.78 9.14 -6.74
N SER A 79 8.74 9.67 -5.99
CA SER A 79 9.36 10.97 -6.23
C SER A 79 10.74 11.02 -5.57
N ALA A 80 11.61 11.90 -6.06
CA ALA A 80 12.93 12.12 -5.48
C ALA A 80 12.87 12.68 -4.04
N THR A 81 11.76 13.31 -3.65
CA THR A 81 11.50 13.91 -2.34
C THR A 81 10.57 13.09 -1.47
N ARG A 82 10.21 11.86 -1.91
CA ARG A 82 9.18 11.05 -1.24
C ARG A 82 9.42 10.85 0.25
N LEU A 83 10.67 10.56 0.64
CA LEU A 83 10.98 10.36 2.06
C LEU A 83 10.81 11.66 2.85
N ASP A 84 11.34 12.79 2.35
CA ASP A 84 11.20 14.09 3.01
C ASP A 84 9.71 14.49 3.14
N GLU A 85 8.92 14.22 2.10
CA GLU A 85 7.48 14.43 2.11
C GLU A 85 6.79 13.60 3.20
N HIS A 86 7.18 12.33 3.38
CA HIS A 86 6.66 11.46 4.43
C HIS A 86 7.04 11.97 5.84
N LEU A 87 8.31 12.33 6.04
CA LEU A 87 8.78 12.86 7.33
C LEU A 87 8.02 14.14 7.70
N ALA A 88 7.78 15.02 6.74
CA ALA A 88 7.00 16.24 6.97
C ALA A 88 5.52 15.96 7.34
N VAL A 89 4.92 14.87 6.83
CA VAL A 89 3.58 14.44 7.27
C VAL A 89 3.62 13.97 8.73
N VAL A 90 4.65 13.20 9.12
CA VAL A 90 4.82 12.73 10.50
C VAL A 90 4.99 13.94 11.46
N ASP A 91 5.85 14.90 11.12
CA ASP A 91 6.05 16.12 11.91
C ASP A 91 4.76 16.94 12.02
N SER A 92 3.98 17.01 10.94
CA SER A 92 2.69 17.69 10.92
C SER A 92 1.67 17.01 11.83
N ALA A 93 1.66 15.67 11.86
CA ALA A 93 0.77 14.88 12.72
C ALA A 93 1.09 15.12 14.21
N VAL A 94 2.37 15.11 14.58
CA VAL A 94 2.83 15.47 15.94
C VAL A 94 2.38 16.88 16.30
N SER A 95 2.65 17.84 15.43
CA SER A 95 2.34 19.27 15.68
C SER A 95 0.84 19.53 15.80
N ALA A 96 -0.01 18.75 15.11
CA ALA A 96 -1.46 18.84 15.15
C ALA A 96 -2.09 18.10 16.34
N GLY A 97 -1.31 17.30 17.09
CA GLY A 97 -1.78 16.51 18.21
C GLY A 97 -2.53 15.23 17.80
N VAL A 98 -2.20 14.66 16.63
CA VAL A 98 -2.72 13.34 16.22
C VAL A 98 -2.28 12.29 17.22
N GLU A 99 -3.22 11.47 17.69
CA GLU A 99 -2.97 10.46 18.73
C GLU A 99 -2.52 9.11 18.14
N ARG A 100 -2.88 8.83 16.86
CA ARG A 100 -2.58 7.55 16.19
C ARG A 100 -2.30 7.74 14.70
N ILE A 101 -1.34 6.98 14.19
CA ILE A 101 -1.06 6.85 12.75
C ILE A 101 -1.20 5.40 12.32
N VAL A 102 -2.14 5.12 11.41
CA VAL A 102 -2.20 3.86 10.66
C VAL A 102 -1.50 4.09 9.33
N TYR A 103 -0.30 3.55 9.18
CA TYR A 103 0.55 3.79 8.02
C TYR A 103 0.54 2.61 7.05
N LEU A 104 0.23 2.87 5.78
CA LEU A 104 0.36 1.89 4.71
C LEU A 104 1.83 1.80 4.31
N SER A 105 2.49 0.80 4.86
CA SER A 105 3.90 0.48 4.67
C SER A 105 4.08 -0.61 3.61
N PHE A 106 5.26 -1.22 3.54
CA PHE A 106 5.57 -2.24 2.55
C PHE A 106 6.29 -3.44 3.17
N LEU A 107 5.98 -4.65 2.68
CA LEU A 107 6.65 -5.88 3.06
C LEU A 107 8.15 -5.81 2.76
N GLY A 108 8.99 -6.27 3.68
CA GLY A 108 10.44 -6.17 3.51
C GLY A 108 11.02 -4.77 3.77
N ALA A 109 10.24 -3.84 4.38
CA ALA A 109 10.77 -2.54 4.80
C ALA A 109 11.96 -2.72 5.75
N ALA A 110 13.16 -2.37 5.28
CA ALA A 110 14.44 -2.49 5.99
C ALA A 110 15.38 -1.37 5.56
N PRO A 111 16.39 -0.99 6.39
CA PRO A 111 17.31 0.10 6.03
C PRO A 111 18.19 -0.23 4.82
N ASP A 112 18.38 -1.52 4.54
CA ASP A 112 19.18 -2.09 3.48
C ASP A 112 18.33 -2.87 2.44
N SER A 113 17.00 -2.68 2.44
CA SER A 113 16.13 -3.31 1.44
C SER A 113 16.65 -3.08 0.03
N THR A 114 16.66 -4.13 -0.78
CA THR A 114 17.00 -4.04 -2.22
C THR A 114 16.06 -3.07 -2.92
N PHE A 115 14.76 -3.14 -2.60
CA PHE A 115 13.77 -2.22 -3.12
C PHE A 115 13.95 -0.81 -2.55
N THR A 116 14.27 0.17 -3.41
CA THR A 116 14.53 1.55 -2.99
C THR A 116 13.40 2.16 -2.18
N LEU A 117 12.14 1.89 -2.57
CA LEU A 117 10.98 2.38 -1.83
C LEU A 117 10.77 1.62 -0.51
N GLY A 118 11.23 0.38 -0.39
CA GLY A 118 11.25 -0.38 0.87
C GLY A 118 12.06 0.34 1.94
N ARG A 119 13.20 0.95 1.57
CA ARG A 119 14.00 1.80 2.47
C ARG A 119 13.23 3.04 2.92
N HIS A 120 12.48 3.69 2.02
CA HIS A 120 11.65 4.85 2.39
C HIS A 120 10.55 4.46 3.38
N HIS A 121 9.94 3.28 3.22
CA HIS A 121 8.96 2.76 4.18
C HIS A 121 9.59 2.52 5.54
N TYR A 122 10.77 1.90 5.59
CA TYR A 122 11.50 1.69 6.84
C TYR A 122 11.76 3.00 7.58
N PHE A 123 12.34 4.00 6.92
CA PHE A 123 12.65 5.28 7.57
C PHE A 123 11.40 6.04 7.99
N THR A 124 10.29 5.91 7.25
CA THR A 124 8.99 6.46 7.67
C THR A 124 8.46 5.75 8.93
N GLU A 125 8.54 4.41 8.98
CA GLU A 125 8.16 3.65 10.18
C GLU A 125 9.01 4.06 11.39
N GLN A 126 10.34 4.23 11.23
CA GLN A 126 11.19 4.67 12.32
C GLN A 126 10.81 6.08 12.79
N ALA A 127 10.60 7.02 11.88
CA ALA A 127 10.16 8.36 12.23
C ALA A 127 8.84 8.35 13.02
N ILE A 128 7.86 7.53 12.61
CA ILE A 128 6.60 7.38 13.35
C ILE A 128 6.85 6.80 14.75
N ARG A 129 7.67 5.75 14.89
CA ARG A 129 8.02 5.15 16.20
C ARG A 129 8.66 6.17 17.14
N ASP A 130 9.58 6.98 16.62
CA ASP A 130 10.34 7.95 17.40
C ASP A 130 9.48 9.09 17.94
N THR A 131 8.29 9.33 17.37
CA THR A 131 7.34 10.33 17.90
C THR A 131 6.67 9.92 19.20
N GLY A 132 6.58 8.63 19.49
CA GLY A 132 5.79 8.09 20.60
C GLY A 132 4.27 8.08 20.37
N ILE A 133 3.77 8.54 19.22
CA ILE A 133 2.35 8.41 18.84
C ILE A 133 2.00 6.91 18.67
N ALA A 134 0.79 6.51 19.06
CA ALA A 134 0.31 5.16 18.79
C ALA A 134 0.32 4.89 17.28
N PHE A 135 0.76 3.70 16.88
CA PHE A 135 0.87 3.37 15.46
C PHE A 135 0.40 1.96 15.14
N THR A 136 -0.03 1.77 13.90
CA THR A 136 -0.16 0.46 13.26
C THR A 136 0.47 0.55 11.88
N PHE A 137 1.35 -0.41 11.54
CA PHE A 137 1.90 -0.51 10.19
C PHE A 137 1.22 -1.64 9.45
N LEU A 138 0.71 -1.33 8.27
CA LEU A 138 0.16 -2.30 7.33
C LEU A 138 1.20 -2.46 6.22
N ARG A 139 2.08 -3.46 6.36
CA ARG A 139 3.13 -3.78 5.39
C ARG A 139 2.53 -4.65 4.30
N ASP A 140 1.97 -3.99 3.27
CA ASP A 140 1.42 -4.70 2.13
C ASP A 140 2.53 -5.22 1.19
N SER A 141 2.19 -6.23 0.40
CA SER A 141 3.02 -6.73 -0.69
C SER A 141 2.61 -6.08 -2.01
N LEU A 142 3.29 -6.42 -3.11
CA LEU A 142 2.86 -6.02 -4.44
C LEU A 142 1.42 -6.46 -4.69
N TYR A 143 0.66 -5.61 -5.39
CA TYR A 143 -0.76 -5.88 -5.60
C TYR A 143 -1.01 -6.89 -6.72
N GLN A 144 -1.90 -7.85 -6.47
CA GLN A 144 -2.42 -8.76 -7.50
C GLN A 144 -3.02 -7.99 -8.68
N ASP A 145 -3.63 -6.84 -8.42
CA ASP A 145 -4.16 -5.90 -9.39
C ASP A 145 -3.12 -5.38 -10.38
N TYR A 146 -1.87 -5.31 -9.97
CA TYR A 146 -0.76 -4.81 -10.78
C TYR A 146 -0.13 -5.92 -11.65
N LEU A 147 -0.15 -7.18 -11.21
CA LEU A 147 0.54 -8.28 -11.89
C LEU A 147 0.18 -8.44 -13.38
N PRO A 148 -1.10 -8.30 -13.80
CA PRO A 148 -1.44 -8.35 -15.22
C PRO A 148 -0.74 -7.26 -16.06
N PHE A 149 -0.54 -6.06 -15.47
CA PHE A 149 0.10 -4.92 -16.14
C PHE A 149 1.62 -5.02 -16.24
N MET A 150 2.25 -5.96 -15.52
CA MET A 150 3.66 -6.31 -15.73
C MET A 150 3.91 -6.99 -17.07
N THR A 151 2.84 -7.48 -17.73
CA THR A 151 2.92 -8.17 -19.01
C THR A 151 2.96 -7.15 -20.15
N GLY A 152 4.00 -7.24 -20.98
CA GLY A 152 4.12 -6.42 -22.18
C GLY A 152 3.07 -6.78 -23.26
N GLU A 153 2.96 -5.96 -24.31
CA GLU A 153 2.04 -6.20 -25.42
C GLU A 153 2.31 -7.54 -26.15
N ASP A 154 3.55 -8.02 -26.08
CA ASP A 154 3.99 -9.32 -26.62
C ASP A 154 3.66 -10.52 -25.73
N GLY A 155 3.05 -10.30 -24.57
CA GLY A 155 2.71 -11.36 -23.61
C GLY A 155 3.86 -11.75 -22.69
N VAL A 156 4.91 -10.94 -22.56
CA VAL A 156 6.08 -11.29 -21.75
C VAL A 156 6.20 -10.36 -20.53
N ILE A 157 6.27 -10.96 -19.35
CA ILE A 157 6.69 -10.27 -18.10
C ILE A 157 8.21 -10.23 -18.13
N ARG A 158 8.82 -9.04 -17.90
CA ARG A 158 10.27 -8.86 -17.92
C ARG A 158 10.77 -8.21 -16.65
N GLY A 159 11.83 -8.75 -16.09
CA GLY A 159 12.52 -8.16 -14.94
C GLY A 159 13.53 -9.10 -14.30
N PRO A 160 14.50 -8.59 -13.54
CA PRO A 160 15.58 -9.36 -12.93
C PRO A 160 15.10 -9.98 -11.59
N ALA A 161 14.21 -10.96 -11.66
CA ALA A 161 13.62 -11.61 -10.49
C ALA A 161 14.06 -13.08 -10.32
N GLY A 162 14.69 -13.68 -11.33
CA GLY A 162 15.10 -15.08 -11.30
C GLY A 162 13.96 -16.02 -10.89
N GLU A 163 14.26 -16.94 -9.99
CA GLU A 163 13.31 -17.86 -9.37
C GLU A 163 12.73 -17.33 -8.05
N GLY A 164 12.92 -16.02 -7.78
CA GLY A 164 12.39 -15.38 -6.59
C GLY A 164 10.86 -15.42 -6.54
N ARG A 165 10.33 -15.30 -5.31
CA ARG A 165 8.90 -15.42 -5.06
C ARG A 165 8.34 -14.15 -4.45
N LEU A 166 7.08 -13.85 -4.76
CA LEU A 166 6.34 -12.75 -4.14
C LEU A 166 4.98 -13.23 -3.63
N SER A 167 4.59 -12.73 -2.48
CA SER A 167 3.30 -12.99 -1.84
C SER A 167 2.29 -11.87 -2.14
N ALA A 168 2.02 -11.65 -3.43
CA ALA A 168 1.14 -10.56 -3.89
C ALA A 168 -0.24 -10.64 -3.25
N VAL A 169 -0.80 -9.48 -2.88
CA VAL A 169 -2.08 -9.35 -2.18
C VAL A 169 -3.10 -8.54 -3.01
N ALA A 170 -4.38 -8.88 -2.94
CA ALA A 170 -5.42 -8.08 -3.57
C ALA A 170 -5.60 -6.74 -2.83
N ARG A 171 -5.75 -5.64 -3.55
CA ARG A 171 -6.05 -4.32 -2.93
C ARG A 171 -7.30 -4.36 -2.07
N ASP A 172 -8.27 -5.17 -2.45
CA ASP A 172 -9.52 -5.32 -1.70
C ASP A 172 -9.30 -5.93 -0.31
N ASP A 173 -8.41 -6.92 -0.19
CA ASP A 173 -8.01 -7.51 1.09
C ASP A 173 -7.25 -6.50 1.96
N VAL A 174 -6.30 -5.75 1.38
CA VAL A 174 -5.57 -4.68 2.08
C VAL A 174 -6.53 -3.61 2.58
N ALA A 175 -7.49 -3.20 1.74
CA ALA A 175 -8.47 -2.19 2.12
C ALA A 175 -9.39 -2.67 3.24
N GLU A 176 -9.75 -3.95 3.27
CA GLU A 176 -10.57 -4.52 4.33
C GLU A 176 -9.82 -4.59 5.66
N VAL A 177 -8.53 -5.01 5.63
CA VAL A 177 -7.64 -4.98 6.80
C VAL A 177 -7.52 -3.56 7.34
N ALA A 178 -7.22 -2.58 6.47
CA ALA A 178 -7.08 -1.19 6.88
C ALA A 178 -8.37 -0.63 7.49
N ALA A 179 -9.54 -0.90 6.88
CA ALA A 179 -10.82 -0.46 7.40
C ALA A 179 -11.13 -1.10 8.77
N GLN A 180 -10.80 -2.38 8.97
CA GLN A 180 -10.98 -3.05 10.24
C GLN A 180 -10.11 -2.45 11.34
N VAL A 181 -8.83 -2.21 11.05
CA VAL A 181 -7.88 -1.56 11.97
C VAL A 181 -8.36 -0.14 12.33
N LEU A 182 -8.85 0.62 11.36
CA LEU A 182 -9.36 1.98 11.59
C LEU A 182 -10.65 2.00 12.43
N ARG A 183 -11.55 1.03 12.27
CA ARG A 183 -12.75 0.92 13.12
C ARG A 183 -12.41 0.64 14.58
N ALA A 184 -11.34 -0.12 14.82
CA ALA A 184 -10.85 -0.47 16.15
C ALA A 184 -9.86 0.58 16.73
N ALA A 185 -9.63 1.71 16.05
CA ALA A 185 -8.62 2.69 16.45
C ALA A 185 -8.80 3.25 17.87
N GLY A 186 -10.03 3.23 18.40
CA GLY A 186 -10.33 3.75 19.74
C GLY A 186 -10.01 2.79 20.90
N ASP A 187 -9.83 1.50 20.65
CA ASP A 187 -9.66 0.48 21.70
C ASP A 187 -8.20 0.05 21.97
N GLY A 188 -7.27 0.50 21.13
CA GLY A 188 -5.84 0.21 21.27
C GLY A 188 -5.42 -1.21 20.85
N THR A 189 -6.35 -2.04 20.34
CA THR A 189 -6.07 -3.45 19.96
C THR A 189 -4.93 -3.59 18.97
N HIS A 190 -4.77 -2.62 18.08
CA HIS A 190 -3.76 -2.64 17.01
C HIS A 190 -2.55 -1.73 17.28
N ASP A 191 -2.43 -1.15 18.48
CA ASP A 191 -1.35 -0.22 18.79
C ASP A 191 0.00 -0.92 18.91
N GLY A 192 1.02 -0.31 18.28
CA GLY A 192 2.38 -0.83 18.26
C GLY A 192 2.60 -2.07 17.37
N VAL A 193 1.59 -2.47 16.59
CA VAL A 193 1.63 -3.67 15.75
C VAL A 193 2.05 -3.34 14.32
N ALA A 194 2.86 -4.21 13.71
CA ALA A 194 3.11 -4.25 12.28
C ALA A 194 2.51 -5.55 11.72
N TYR A 195 1.59 -5.44 10.79
CA TYR A 195 0.98 -6.55 10.07
C TYR A 195 1.62 -6.72 8.70
N ASP A 196 2.04 -7.94 8.37
CA ASP A 196 2.47 -8.27 7.02
C ASP A 196 1.24 -8.69 6.19
N VAL A 197 0.68 -7.73 5.44
CA VAL A 197 -0.56 -7.90 4.68
C VAL A 197 -0.22 -8.53 3.34
N THR A 198 -0.21 -9.86 3.29
CA THR A 198 0.22 -10.65 2.13
C THR A 198 -0.92 -11.48 1.56
N GLY A 199 -0.76 -11.91 0.29
CA GLY A 199 -1.55 -13.00 -0.24
C GLY A 199 -1.21 -14.33 0.46
N PRO A 200 -2.03 -15.38 0.23
CA PRO A 200 -1.89 -16.65 0.92
C PRO A 200 -0.86 -17.58 0.27
N GLU A 201 -0.21 -17.15 -0.79
CA GLU A 201 0.74 -17.94 -1.59
C GLU A 201 1.91 -17.07 -2.06
N ALA A 202 3.09 -17.64 -2.15
CA ALA A 202 4.27 -17.01 -2.72
C ALA A 202 4.54 -17.60 -4.11
N LEU A 203 4.39 -16.80 -5.17
CA LEU A 203 4.49 -17.20 -6.56
C LEU A 203 5.78 -16.66 -7.19
N THR A 204 6.41 -17.45 -8.07
CA THR A 204 7.40 -16.93 -9.02
C THR A 204 6.69 -16.15 -10.13
N LEU A 205 7.41 -15.28 -10.85
CA LEU A 205 6.83 -14.59 -12.01
C LEU A 205 6.49 -15.55 -13.17
N ALA A 206 7.15 -16.70 -13.26
CA ALA A 206 6.77 -17.77 -14.19
C ALA A 206 5.42 -18.42 -13.81
N GLU A 207 5.17 -18.63 -12.50
CA GLU A 207 3.86 -19.12 -12.02
C GLU A 207 2.76 -18.07 -12.20
N VAL A 208 3.06 -16.77 -12.00
CA VAL A 208 2.16 -15.65 -12.32
C VAL A 208 1.80 -15.66 -13.81
N ALA A 209 2.80 -15.76 -14.70
CA ALA A 209 2.59 -15.85 -16.16
C ALA A 209 1.69 -17.03 -16.52
N THR A 210 1.90 -18.21 -15.91
CA THR A 210 1.08 -19.40 -16.12
C THR A 210 -0.38 -19.18 -15.74
N GLN A 211 -0.65 -18.52 -14.61
CA GLN A 211 -2.02 -18.20 -14.18
C GLN A 211 -2.67 -17.16 -15.09
N LEU A 212 -1.94 -16.14 -15.54
CA LEU A 212 -2.42 -15.15 -16.50
C LEU A 212 -2.73 -15.78 -17.86
N GLN A 213 -1.88 -16.69 -18.36
CA GLN A 213 -2.15 -17.45 -19.58
C GLN A 213 -3.46 -18.25 -19.46
N ALA A 214 -3.65 -18.94 -18.34
CA ALA A 214 -4.85 -19.73 -18.11
C ALA A 214 -6.12 -18.88 -18.05
N ALA A 215 -6.05 -17.69 -17.46
CA ALA A 215 -7.18 -16.76 -17.32
C ALA A 215 -7.50 -16.01 -18.62
N SER A 216 -6.48 -15.55 -19.36
CA SER A 216 -6.64 -14.72 -20.56
C SER A 216 -6.86 -15.51 -21.83
N GLY A 217 -6.43 -16.80 -21.87
CA GLY A 217 -6.38 -17.63 -23.08
C GLY A 217 -5.26 -17.24 -24.06
N ARG A 218 -4.39 -16.28 -23.70
CA ARG A 218 -3.25 -15.83 -24.50
C ARG A 218 -1.95 -16.40 -23.94
N PRO A 219 -0.95 -16.78 -24.75
CA PRO A 219 0.37 -17.12 -24.25
C PRO A 219 0.97 -15.98 -23.44
N VAL A 220 1.37 -16.28 -22.19
CA VAL A 220 2.08 -15.38 -21.31
C VAL A 220 3.30 -16.12 -20.77
N SER A 221 4.44 -15.44 -20.73
CA SER A 221 5.70 -15.98 -20.22
C SER A 221 6.45 -14.97 -19.36
N PHE A 222 7.43 -15.47 -18.60
CA PHE A 222 8.37 -14.64 -17.89
C PHE A 222 9.75 -14.74 -18.55
N HIS A 223 10.42 -13.61 -18.70
CA HIS A 223 11.80 -13.49 -19.15
C HIS A 223 12.62 -12.83 -18.04
N ASP A 224 13.56 -13.59 -17.50
CA ASP A 224 14.48 -13.08 -16.49
C ASP A 224 15.54 -12.21 -17.16
N GLU A 225 15.51 -10.92 -16.89
CA GLU A 225 16.46 -9.94 -17.40
C GLU A 225 17.68 -9.89 -16.49
N THR A 226 18.85 -9.67 -17.07
CA THR A 226 19.98 -9.11 -16.33
C THR A 226 19.64 -7.68 -15.88
N GLU A 227 20.39 -7.15 -14.90
CA GLU A 227 20.20 -5.76 -14.46
C GLU A 227 20.38 -4.77 -15.64
N ALA A 228 21.39 -4.96 -16.48
CA ALA A 228 21.65 -4.11 -17.64
C ALA A 228 20.48 -4.14 -18.64
N GLU A 229 19.94 -5.31 -18.94
CA GLU A 229 18.76 -5.47 -19.81
C GLU A 229 17.52 -4.82 -19.19
N ALA A 230 17.38 -4.90 -17.87
CA ALA A 230 16.26 -4.28 -17.17
C ALA A 230 16.27 -2.75 -17.26
N TYR A 231 17.42 -2.11 -17.14
CA TYR A 231 17.54 -0.67 -17.38
C TYR A 231 17.31 -0.30 -18.85
N ASP A 232 17.88 -1.07 -19.80
CA ASP A 232 17.73 -0.83 -21.24
C ASP A 232 16.26 -0.95 -21.68
N SER A 233 15.58 -2.01 -21.29
CA SER A 233 14.18 -2.26 -21.67
C SER A 233 13.22 -1.16 -21.15
N ARG A 234 13.57 -0.49 -20.07
CA ARG A 234 12.79 0.61 -19.45
C ARG A 234 13.16 1.99 -19.98
N SER A 235 14.28 2.12 -20.71
CA SER A 235 14.72 3.41 -21.30
C SER A 235 13.65 4.03 -22.21
N ARG A 236 12.87 3.20 -22.91
CA ARG A 236 11.77 3.62 -23.79
C ARG A 236 10.67 4.43 -23.09
N PHE A 237 10.52 4.30 -21.78
CA PHE A 237 9.49 5.03 -21.03
C PHE A 237 9.88 6.47 -20.72
N ASN A 238 11.13 6.83 -20.94
CA ASN A 238 11.67 8.18 -20.73
C ASN A 238 11.34 8.73 -19.32
N ALA A 239 11.32 7.84 -18.33
CA ALA A 239 11.01 8.14 -16.93
C ALA A 239 12.24 8.68 -16.20
N PRO A 240 12.06 9.44 -15.11
CA PRO A 240 13.15 9.90 -14.26
C PRO A 240 13.98 8.72 -13.72
N PRO A 241 15.31 8.88 -13.53
CA PRO A 241 16.17 7.80 -13.06
C PRO A 241 15.70 7.10 -11.78
N PHE A 242 15.18 7.85 -10.81
CA PHE A 242 14.68 7.29 -9.55
C PHE A 242 13.45 6.38 -9.73
N GLU A 243 12.57 6.66 -10.73
CA GLU A 243 11.44 5.79 -11.05
C GLU A 243 11.93 4.49 -11.69
N VAL A 244 12.84 4.59 -12.65
CA VAL A 244 13.45 3.41 -13.32
C VAL A 244 14.17 2.53 -12.30
N GLU A 245 14.93 3.14 -11.38
CA GLU A 245 15.59 2.43 -10.28
C GLU A 245 14.55 1.72 -9.38
N GLY A 246 13.46 2.40 -9.02
CA GLY A 246 12.36 1.82 -8.27
C GLY A 246 11.77 0.60 -8.98
N TRP A 247 11.52 0.69 -10.29
CA TRP A 247 11.00 -0.43 -11.08
C TRP A 247 11.96 -1.61 -11.14
N VAL A 248 13.26 -1.37 -11.40
CA VAL A 248 14.28 -2.44 -11.48
C VAL A 248 14.46 -3.10 -10.11
N THR A 249 14.64 -2.30 -9.06
CA THR A 249 14.91 -2.81 -7.71
C THR A 249 13.72 -3.55 -7.10
N SER A 250 12.47 -3.27 -7.54
CA SER A 250 11.31 -4.06 -7.12
C SER A 250 11.39 -5.50 -7.60
N TYR A 251 11.87 -5.76 -8.82
CA TYR A 251 12.10 -7.12 -9.31
C TYR A 251 13.31 -7.79 -8.63
N GLN A 252 14.39 -7.01 -8.45
CA GLN A 252 15.58 -7.51 -7.75
C GLN A 252 15.25 -7.95 -6.31
N SER A 253 14.36 -7.23 -5.61
CA SER A 253 13.92 -7.62 -4.25
C SER A 253 13.07 -8.89 -4.26
N ILE A 254 12.32 -9.17 -5.34
CA ILE A 254 11.68 -10.48 -5.53
C ILE A 254 12.77 -11.55 -5.64
N GLY A 255 13.79 -11.32 -6.50
CA GLY A 255 14.93 -12.22 -6.69
C GLY A 255 15.71 -12.47 -5.40
N ALA A 256 15.86 -11.46 -4.56
CA ALA A 256 16.52 -11.55 -3.24
C ALA A 256 15.65 -12.26 -2.17
N GLY A 257 14.38 -12.57 -2.47
CA GLY A 257 13.46 -13.23 -1.54
C GLY A 257 12.81 -12.32 -0.50
N GLU A 258 13.00 -11.00 -0.60
CA GLU A 258 12.46 -10.03 0.36
C GLU A 258 10.93 -9.98 0.35
N MET A 259 10.28 -10.41 -0.76
CA MET A 259 8.83 -10.41 -0.93
C MET A 259 8.19 -11.80 -0.81
N ALA A 260 8.96 -12.83 -0.40
CA ALA A 260 8.48 -14.21 -0.40
C ALA A 260 7.66 -14.61 0.83
N ARG A 261 7.71 -13.80 1.91
CA ARG A 261 7.04 -14.11 3.16
C ARG A 261 5.52 -14.16 2.98
N VAL A 262 4.91 -15.26 3.40
CA VAL A 262 3.46 -15.41 3.53
C VAL A 262 3.10 -15.27 5.00
N SER A 263 2.08 -14.45 5.30
CA SER A 263 1.56 -14.21 6.65
C SER A 263 0.08 -14.61 6.74
N ASP A 264 -0.37 -14.94 7.94
CA ASP A 264 -1.78 -15.14 8.29
C ASP A 264 -2.45 -13.85 8.84
N ASP A 265 -1.76 -12.72 8.81
CA ASP A 265 -2.23 -11.48 9.40
C ASP A 265 -3.55 -10.99 8.77
N VAL A 266 -3.76 -11.21 7.47
CA VAL A 266 -5.04 -10.91 6.82
C VAL A 266 -6.16 -11.68 7.49
N GLU A 267 -6.02 -13.01 7.62
CA GLU A 267 -7.04 -13.86 8.25
C GLU A 267 -7.26 -13.49 9.72
N ARG A 268 -6.19 -13.18 10.45
CA ARG A 268 -6.27 -12.76 11.86
C ARG A 268 -7.05 -11.47 12.07
N VAL A 269 -6.94 -10.52 11.13
CA VAL A 269 -7.59 -9.21 11.24
C VAL A 269 -9.02 -9.24 10.72
N ILE A 270 -9.29 -9.89 9.58
CA ILE A 270 -10.60 -9.84 8.92
C ILE A 270 -11.42 -11.15 9.02
N GLY A 271 -10.87 -12.19 9.65
CA GLY A 271 -11.57 -13.46 9.91
C GLY A 271 -11.73 -14.37 8.70
N ARG A 272 -11.08 -14.07 7.58
CA ARG A 272 -11.01 -14.92 6.39
C ARG A 272 -9.61 -14.84 5.75
N PRO A 273 -9.16 -15.91 5.05
CA PRO A 273 -7.89 -15.84 4.34
C PRO A 273 -7.92 -14.78 3.23
N ALA A 274 -6.74 -14.27 2.88
CA ALA A 274 -6.56 -13.43 1.70
C ALA A 274 -6.88 -14.22 0.41
N SER A 275 -7.23 -13.48 -0.64
CA SER A 275 -7.55 -14.06 -1.96
C SER A 275 -6.29 -14.59 -2.63
N THR A 276 -6.34 -15.81 -3.19
CA THR A 276 -5.29 -16.30 -4.10
C THR A 276 -5.31 -15.50 -5.40
N PHE A 277 -4.19 -15.48 -6.11
CA PHE A 277 -4.13 -14.78 -7.40
C PHE A 277 -5.15 -15.36 -8.42
N ARG A 278 -5.35 -16.67 -8.39
CA ARG A 278 -6.38 -17.31 -9.21
C ARG A 278 -7.80 -16.84 -8.87
N GLN A 279 -8.13 -16.70 -7.59
CA GLN A 279 -9.42 -16.18 -7.15
C GLN A 279 -9.60 -14.72 -7.56
N PHE A 280 -8.54 -13.90 -7.42
CA PHE A 280 -8.53 -12.52 -7.89
C PHE A 280 -8.81 -12.44 -9.41
N LEU A 281 -8.09 -13.19 -10.24
CA LEU A 281 -8.31 -13.20 -11.69
C LEU A 281 -9.73 -13.63 -12.08
N ALA A 282 -10.31 -14.59 -11.35
CA ALA A 282 -11.69 -15.03 -11.60
C ALA A 282 -12.72 -13.96 -11.23
N ALA A 283 -12.48 -13.20 -10.16
CA ALA A 283 -13.36 -12.12 -9.70
C ALA A 283 -13.21 -10.82 -10.52
N HIS A 284 -12.03 -10.59 -11.12
CA HIS A 284 -11.64 -9.35 -11.79
C HIS A 284 -11.17 -9.58 -13.24
N PRO A 285 -12.04 -10.11 -14.13
CA PRO A 285 -11.67 -10.37 -15.51
C PRO A 285 -11.29 -9.09 -16.30
N GLU A 286 -11.70 -7.93 -15.85
CA GLU A 286 -11.30 -6.62 -16.39
C GLU A 286 -9.82 -6.31 -16.15
N SER A 287 -9.20 -6.82 -15.11
CA SER A 287 -7.79 -6.56 -14.75
C SER A 287 -6.81 -7.04 -15.83
N TYR A 288 -7.16 -8.07 -16.57
CA TYR A 288 -6.36 -8.63 -17.68
C TYR A 288 -7.05 -8.53 -19.04
N ALA A 289 -8.05 -7.64 -19.18
CA ALA A 289 -8.77 -7.48 -20.46
C ALA A 289 -7.85 -7.11 -21.62
N HIS A 290 -6.76 -6.36 -21.35
CA HIS A 290 -5.73 -6.01 -22.34
C HIS A 290 -4.92 -7.21 -22.85
N LEU A 291 -4.91 -8.33 -22.12
CA LEU A 291 -4.27 -9.57 -22.51
C LEU A 291 -5.19 -10.50 -23.32
N ARG A 292 -6.49 -10.27 -23.35
CA ARG A 292 -7.41 -11.10 -24.15
C ARG A 292 -7.13 -10.91 -25.62
N ALA A 293 -7.19 -12.01 -26.38
CA ALA A 293 -7.08 -11.96 -27.83
C ALA A 293 -8.19 -11.06 -28.39
N ARG A 294 -7.81 -10.14 -29.28
CA ARG A 294 -8.76 -9.37 -30.10
C ARG A 294 -9.33 -10.26 -31.19
#